data_2e6b1a83cf28083265749265b29aa3bd
#
_entry.id   2e6b1a83cf28083265749265b29aa3bd
#
_cell.length_a   1.000
_cell.length_b   1.000
_cell.length_c   1.000
_cell.angle_alpha   90.00
_cell.angle_beta   90.00
_cell.angle_gamma   90.00
#
_symmetry.space_group_name_H-M   'P 1'
#
loop_
_entity.id
_entity.type
_entity.pdbx_description
1 polymer ?
#
loop_
_entity_poly.entity_id
_entity_poly.type
_entity_poly.pdbx_seq_one_letter_code
_entity_poly.pdbx_strand_id
1 'polypeptide(L)'
;ARGIGGLFFDYLKATEQMSMEDWFNFVSEVGNSFLQAYVPIVEKRKDLPYTDAQRTWQEIRRGRYVEFNLVHDKGTLFGLKTNGRIESILMSLPPHVQWVYDHHPEPGSEEEKLLKVLAKPVDWL
;
A
#
# COMPACT_ATOMS: atom_id res chain seq x y z
N ALA A 1 -3.56 -9.66 6.48
CA ALA A 1 -2.48 -8.99 5.75
C ALA A 1 -3.04 -8.00 4.72
N ARG A 2 -2.29 -6.95 4.39
CA ARG A 2 -2.74 -5.93 3.41
C ARG A 2 -2.69 -6.42 1.96
N GLY A 3 -1.95 -7.46 1.66
CA GLY A 3 -1.72 -7.99 0.32
C GLY A 3 -0.31 -7.69 -0.22
N ILE A 4 -0.10 -7.92 -1.51
CA ILE A 4 1.14 -7.70 -2.22
C ILE A 4 1.22 -6.24 -2.67
N GLY A 5 2.41 -5.66 -2.63
CA GLY A 5 2.68 -4.35 -3.21
C GLY A 5 3.98 -3.72 -2.74
N GLY A 6 4.40 -2.71 -3.50
CA GLY A 6 5.60 -1.94 -3.25
C GLY A 6 6.81 -2.40 -4.07
N LEU A 7 7.68 -1.43 -4.37
CA LEU A 7 8.99 -1.66 -4.95
C LEU A 7 10.03 -1.55 -3.84
N PHE A 8 10.92 -2.53 -3.75
CA PHE A 8 12.00 -2.57 -2.77
C PHE A 8 13.32 -2.80 -3.49
N PHE A 9 14.27 -1.92 -3.30
CA PHE A 9 15.59 -1.96 -3.92
C PHE A 9 16.64 -1.39 -2.96
N ASP A 10 16.91 -2.14 -1.91
CA ASP A 10 17.87 -1.77 -0.88
C ASP A 10 19.31 -2.09 -1.31
N TYR A 11 20.27 -1.39 -0.68
CA TYR A 11 21.72 -1.64 -0.83
C TYR A 11 22.25 -1.52 -2.26
N LEU A 12 21.73 -0.56 -3.03
CA LEU A 12 22.22 -0.28 -4.38
C LEU A 12 23.71 0.04 -4.38
N LYS A 13 24.46 -0.62 -5.26
CA LYS A 13 25.91 -0.46 -5.43
C LYS A 13 26.24 -0.43 -6.91
N ALA A 14 27.32 0.29 -7.25
CA ALA A 14 27.86 0.23 -8.60
C ALA A 14 28.31 -1.20 -8.94
N THR A 15 28.01 -1.62 -10.14
CA THR A 15 28.42 -2.89 -10.76
C THR A 15 29.05 -2.63 -12.13
N GLU A 16 29.46 -3.65 -12.83
CA GLU A 16 29.95 -3.51 -14.21
C GLU A 16 28.84 -3.03 -15.18
N GLN A 17 27.57 -3.35 -14.89
CA GLN A 17 26.42 -3.02 -15.74
C GLN A 17 25.71 -1.72 -15.32
N MET A 18 25.84 -1.31 -14.07
CA MET A 18 25.09 -0.18 -13.49
C MET A 18 26.03 0.68 -12.63
N SER A 19 26.22 1.93 -13.04
CA SER A 19 26.94 2.92 -12.24
C SER A 19 26.06 3.46 -11.10
N MET A 20 26.66 4.24 -10.18
CA MET A 20 25.86 4.96 -9.17
C MET A 20 24.96 6.03 -9.80
N GLU A 21 25.35 6.61 -10.93
CA GLU A 21 24.53 7.56 -11.66
C GLU A 21 23.31 6.89 -12.31
N ASP A 22 23.48 5.68 -12.86
CA ASP A 22 22.37 4.88 -13.39
C ASP A 22 21.37 4.55 -12.28
N TRP A 23 21.83 4.17 -11.10
CA TRP A 23 20.97 3.95 -9.94
C TRP A 23 20.24 5.21 -9.47
N PHE A 24 20.93 6.34 -9.46
CA PHE A 24 20.29 7.62 -9.13
C PHE A 24 19.19 7.98 -10.14
N ASN A 25 19.46 7.81 -11.43
CA ASN A 25 18.49 8.03 -12.49
C ASN A 25 17.30 7.08 -12.34
N PHE A 26 17.54 5.78 -12.10
CA PHE A 26 16.48 4.80 -11.85
C PHE A 26 15.57 5.21 -10.68
N VAL A 27 16.15 5.54 -9.53
CA VAL A 27 15.38 5.96 -8.34
C VAL A 27 14.58 7.23 -8.62
N SER A 28 15.18 8.19 -9.34
CA SER A 28 14.53 9.44 -9.74
C SER A 28 13.34 9.18 -10.66
N GLU A 29 13.50 8.31 -11.66
CA GLU A 29 12.43 7.94 -12.58
C GLU A 29 11.29 7.19 -11.87
N VAL A 30 11.60 6.30 -10.94
CA VAL A 30 10.58 5.65 -10.09
C VAL A 30 9.77 6.70 -9.33
N GLY A 31 10.44 7.70 -8.74
CA GLY A 31 9.77 8.81 -8.05
C GLY A 31 8.90 9.65 -9.00
N ASN A 32 9.42 10.02 -10.16
CA ASN A 32 8.72 10.84 -11.16
C ASN A 32 7.51 10.11 -11.76
N SER A 33 7.58 8.79 -11.91
CA SER A 33 6.47 7.99 -12.45
C SER A 33 5.22 7.98 -11.56
N PHE A 34 5.35 8.28 -10.27
CA PHE A 34 4.24 8.22 -9.31
C PHE A 34 3.06 9.10 -9.70
N LEU A 35 3.31 10.39 -9.98
CA LEU A 35 2.23 11.31 -10.35
C LEU A 35 1.59 10.92 -11.68
N GLN A 36 2.38 10.48 -12.64
CA GLN A 36 1.90 10.06 -13.96
C GLN A 36 1.00 8.81 -13.88
N ALA A 37 1.29 7.90 -12.96
CA ALA A 37 0.50 6.70 -12.75
C ALA A 37 -0.74 6.97 -11.87
N TYR A 38 -0.60 7.75 -10.79
CA TYR A 38 -1.62 7.91 -9.77
C TYR A 38 -2.68 8.96 -10.10
N VAL A 39 -2.27 10.12 -10.61
CA VAL A 39 -3.19 11.26 -10.87
C VAL A 39 -4.31 10.88 -11.84
N PRO A 40 -4.07 10.21 -12.99
CA PRO A 40 -5.15 9.80 -13.88
C PRO A 40 -6.17 8.86 -13.23
N ILE A 41 -5.73 8.00 -12.30
CA ILE A 41 -6.63 7.11 -11.55
C ILE A 41 -7.53 7.94 -10.62
N VAL A 42 -6.94 8.91 -9.91
CA VAL A 42 -7.69 9.81 -9.02
C VAL A 42 -8.70 10.64 -9.81
N GLU A 43 -8.27 11.28 -10.89
CA GLU A 43 -9.15 12.10 -11.75
C GLU A 43 -10.33 11.31 -12.30
N LYS A 44 -10.09 10.08 -12.72
CA LYS A 44 -11.13 9.19 -13.23
C LYS A 44 -12.14 8.75 -12.16
N ARG A 45 -11.74 8.71 -10.89
CA ARG A 45 -12.51 8.03 -9.85
C ARG A 45 -13.03 8.91 -8.72
N LYS A 46 -12.44 10.07 -8.48
CA LYS A 46 -12.76 10.93 -7.31
C LYS A 46 -14.21 11.39 -7.22
N ASP A 47 -14.86 11.57 -8.39
CA ASP A 47 -16.23 12.08 -8.50
C ASP A 47 -17.26 10.96 -8.74
N LEU A 48 -16.85 9.69 -8.75
CA LEU A 48 -17.76 8.58 -8.89
C LEU A 48 -18.61 8.40 -7.63
N PRO A 49 -19.92 8.16 -7.76
CA PRO A 49 -20.75 7.82 -6.62
C PRO A 49 -20.30 6.48 -6.01
N TYR A 50 -20.49 6.34 -4.72
CA TYR A 50 -20.23 5.09 -4.01
C TYR A 50 -21.37 4.78 -3.03
N THR A 51 -21.52 3.50 -2.71
CA THR A 51 -22.53 3.01 -1.77
C THR A 51 -21.95 2.85 -0.36
N ASP A 52 -22.83 2.73 0.63
CA ASP A 52 -22.44 2.44 2.02
C ASP A 52 -21.68 1.10 2.12
N ALA A 53 -22.05 0.10 1.31
CA ALA A 53 -21.33 -1.17 1.27
C ALA A 53 -19.89 -1.00 0.77
N GLN A 54 -19.67 -0.18 -0.26
CA GLN A 54 -18.32 0.14 -0.76
C GLN A 54 -17.51 0.93 0.27
N ARG A 55 -18.16 1.84 1.00
CA ARG A 55 -17.52 2.56 2.10
C ARG A 55 -17.11 1.62 3.23
N THR A 56 -17.99 0.72 3.64
CA THR A 56 -17.71 -0.31 4.64
C THR A 56 -16.54 -1.19 4.19
N TRP A 57 -16.55 -1.64 2.94
CA TRP A 57 -15.43 -2.38 2.37
C TRP A 57 -14.11 -1.62 2.45
N GLN A 58 -14.10 -0.35 2.08
CA GLN A 58 -12.91 0.50 2.19
C GLN A 58 -12.38 0.54 3.63
N GLU A 59 -13.26 0.69 4.62
CA GLU A 59 -12.88 0.75 6.03
C GLU A 59 -12.35 -0.60 6.54
N ILE A 60 -12.92 -1.71 6.10
CA ILE A 60 -12.38 -3.06 6.37
C ILE A 60 -10.96 -3.19 5.80
N ARG A 61 -10.72 -2.76 4.56
CA ARG A 61 -9.38 -2.79 3.94
C ARG A 61 -8.40 -1.87 4.66
N ARG A 62 -8.83 -0.70 5.10
CA ARG A 62 -8.03 0.21 5.93
C ARG A 62 -7.70 -0.39 7.29
N GLY A 63 -8.60 -1.18 7.88
CA GLY A 63 -8.30 -1.96 9.08
C GLY A 63 -7.14 -2.93 8.89
N ARG A 64 -7.07 -3.61 7.73
CA ARG A 64 -5.93 -4.48 7.39
C ARG A 64 -4.62 -3.71 7.18
N TYR A 65 -4.67 -2.48 6.72
CA TYR A 65 -3.50 -1.60 6.67
C TYR A 65 -3.02 -1.22 8.08
N VAL A 66 -3.91 -0.88 8.99
CA VAL A 66 -3.57 -0.61 10.40
C VAL A 66 -2.96 -1.85 11.06
N GLU A 67 -3.58 -3.01 10.89
CA GLU A 67 -3.04 -4.29 11.37
C GLU A 67 -1.62 -4.52 10.89
N PHE A 68 -1.36 -4.34 9.60
CA PHE A 68 -0.02 -4.50 9.04
C PHE A 68 0.99 -3.57 9.72
N ASN A 69 0.68 -2.29 9.82
CA ASN A 69 1.61 -1.32 10.40
C ASN A 69 1.89 -1.58 11.89
N LEU A 70 0.88 -1.96 12.66
CA LEU A 70 1.06 -2.16 14.10
C LEU A 70 1.65 -3.54 14.47
N VAL A 71 1.41 -4.56 13.64
CA VAL A 71 1.78 -5.95 13.96
C VAL A 71 2.99 -6.44 13.17
N HIS A 72 3.10 -6.04 11.90
CA HIS A 72 4.07 -6.63 10.97
C HIS A 72 5.13 -5.65 10.48
N ASP A 73 4.88 -4.34 10.50
CA ASP A 73 5.83 -3.36 9.96
C ASP A 73 7.02 -3.15 10.90
N LYS A 74 8.21 -3.54 10.41
CA LYS A 74 9.45 -3.42 11.17
C LYS A 74 9.81 -1.96 11.49
N GLY A 75 9.49 -1.03 10.57
CA GLY A 75 9.75 0.40 10.76
C GLY A 75 8.91 0.97 11.89
N THR A 76 7.62 0.67 11.93
CA THR A 76 6.72 1.05 13.01
C THR A 76 7.18 0.46 14.35
N LEU A 77 7.49 -0.83 14.37
CA LEU A 77 7.99 -1.50 15.58
C LEU A 77 9.31 -0.91 16.07
N PHE A 78 10.22 -0.57 15.16
CA PHE A 78 11.48 0.12 15.50
C PHE A 78 11.20 1.49 16.13
N GLY A 79 10.36 2.31 15.50
CA GLY A 79 10.00 3.63 16.01
C GLY A 79 9.38 3.58 17.41
N LEU A 80 8.49 2.62 17.66
CA LEU A 80 7.89 2.40 19.00
C LEU A 80 8.92 1.96 20.04
N LYS A 81 9.84 1.07 19.68
CA LYS A 81 10.88 0.55 20.60
C LYS A 81 11.98 1.56 20.92
N THR A 82 12.22 2.53 20.05
CA THR A 82 13.28 3.55 20.21
C THR A 82 12.77 4.87 20.79
N ASN A 83 11.60 4.86 21.44
CA ASN A 83 10.94 6.07 21.95
C ASN A 83 10.69 7.15 20.87
N GLY A 84 10.42 6.74 19.65
CA GLY A 84 9.95 7.64 18.60
C GLY A 84 8.65 8.32 19.03
N ARG A 85 8.39 9.50 18.46
CA ARG A 85 7.14 10.23 18.74
C ARG A 85 5.93 9.43 18.25
N ILE A 86 5.18 8.83 19.18
CA ILE A 86 4.06 7.95 18.87
C ILE A 86 3.00 8.64 18.02
N GLU A 87 2.67 9.90 18.31
CA GLU A 87 1.72 10.68 17.53
C GLU A 87 2.13 10.79 16.06
N SER A 88 3.43 10.97 15.79
CA SER A 88 3.96 11.04 14.42
C SER A 88 3.87 9.69 13.70
N ILE A 89 3.97 8.59 14.41
CA ILE A 89 3.79 7.24 13.87
C ILE A 89 2.31 6.99 13.55
N LEU A 90 1.43 7.29 14.51
CA LEU A 90 0.00 7.00 14.40
C LEU A 90 -0.74 7.94 13.44
N MET A 91 -0.24 9.16 13.19
CA MET A 91 -0.87 10.11 12.28
C MET A 91 -0.96 9.63 10.83
N SER A 92 -0.14 8.66 10.43
CA SER A 92 -0.19 8.06 9.09
C SER A 92 -1.31 7.02 8.93
N LEU A 93 -1.93 6.61 10.03
CA LEU A 93 -3.00 5.63 9.99
C LEU A 93 -4.35 6.29 9.65
N PRO A 94 -5.24 5.60 8.94
CA PRO A 94 -6.57 6.14 8.61
C PRO A 94 -7.41 6.35 9.87
N PRO A 95 -8.15 7.48 9.96
CA PRO A 95 -8.94 7.82 11.16
C PRO A 95 -10.16 6.93 11.35
N HIS A 96 -10.68 6.32 10.28
CA HIS A 96 -11.83 5.43 10.31
C HIS A 96 -11.49 4.09 9.67
N VAL A 97 -11.68 3.03 10.44
CA VAL A 97 -11.46 1.64 10.02
C VAL A 97 -12.51 0.73 10.64
N GLN A 98 -12.67 -0.46 10.07
CA GLN A 98 -13.48 -1.52 10.65
C GLN A 98 -12.69 -2.83 10.68
N TRP A 99 -12.92 -3.62 11.73
CA TRP A 99 -12.46 -4.99 11.83
C TRP A 99 -13.68 -5.91 11.95
N VAL A 100 -13.87 -6.72 10.91
CA VAL A 100 -14.95 -7.70 10.87
C VAL A 100 -14.32 -9.09 10.95
N TYR A 101 -14.87 -9.94 11.81
CA TYR A 101 -14.40 -11.32 11.96
C TYR A 101 -14.71 -12.12 10.70
N ASP A 102 -13.68 -12.76 10.16
CA ASP A 102 -13.76 -13.69 9.02
C ASP A 102 -14.59 -13.17 7.82
N HIS A 103 -14.34 -11.91 7.43
CA HIS A 103 -15.05 -11.28 6.34
C HIS A 103 -14.64 -11.85 4.98
N HIS A 104 -15.62 -12.38 4.27
CA HIS A 104 -15.48 -12.85 2.89
C HIS A 104 -16.38 -12.01 1.97
N PRO A 105 -15.83 -11.42 0.90
CA PRO A 105 -16.65 -10.76 -0.12
C PRO A 105 -17.56 -11.74 -0.84
N GLU A 106 -18.64 -11.23 -1.41
CA GLU A 106 -19.54 -12.01 -2.25
C GLU A 106 -18.80 -12.61 -3.46
N PRO A 107 -19.03 -13.91 -3.77
CA PRO A 107 -18.40 -14.55 -4.91
C PRO A 107 -18.67 -13.82 -6.23
N GLY A 108 -17.61 -13.57 -7.01
CA GLY A 108 -17.68 -12.87 -8.29
C GLY A 108 -17.69 -11.34 -8.18
N SER A 109 -17.74 -10.77 -6.96
CA SER A 109 -17.68 -9.32 -6.74
C SER A 109 -16.31 -8.71 -7.10
N GLU A 110 -16.27 -7.39 -7.27
CA GLU A 110 -15.02 -6.65 -7.49
C GLU A 110 -14.10 -6.73 -6.25
N GLU A 111 -14.70 -6.80 -5.08
CA GLU A 111 -14.00 -7.00 -3.80
C GLU A 111 -13.28 -8.35 -3.75
N GLU A 112 -13.92 -9.43 -4.20
CA GLU A 112 -13.29 -10.74 -4.30
C GLU A 112 -12.16 -10.74 -5.34
N LYS A 113 -12.36 -10.13 -6.49
CA LYS A 113 -11.33 -9.97 -7.53
C LYS A 113 -10.11 -9.24 -6.99
N LEU A 114 -10.31 -8.14 -6.24
CA LEU A 114 -9.23 -7.42 -5.59
C LEU A 114 -8.44 -8.33 -4.65
N LEU A 115 -9.11 -9.11 -3.80
CA LEU A 115 -8.43 -10.01 -2.88
C LEU A 115 -7.62 -11.09 -3.62
N LYS A 116 -8.12 -11.62 -4.73
CA LYS A 116 -7.39 -12.59 -5.55
C LYS A 116 -6.10 -12.01 -6.13
N VAL A 117 -6.15 -10.77 -6.63
CA VAL A 117 -4.96 -10.06 -7.14
C VAL A 117 -3.94 -9.80 -6.03
N LEU A 118 -4.40 -9.44 -4.82
CA LEU A 118 -3.53 -9.14 -3.69
C LEU A 118 -2.96 -10.38 -3.00
N ALA A 119 -3.50 -11.57 -3.24
CA ALA A 119 -3.10 -12.80 -2.57
C ALA A 119 -1.82 -13.42 -3.14
N LYS A 120 -1.52 -13.19 -4.42
CA LYS A 120 -0.39 -13.80 -5.13
C LYS A 120 0.28 -12.78 -6.05
N PRO A 121 1.60 -12.92 -6.28
CA PRO A 121 2.27 -12.18 -7.34
C PRO A 121 1.61 -12.47 -8.69
N VAL A 122 1.42 -11.44 -9.49
CA VAL A 122 0.90 -11.51 -10.86
C VAL A 122 1.99 -11.00 -11.79
N ASP A 123 2.17 -11.67 -12.90
CA ASP A 123 2.98 -11.16 -14.00
C ASP A 123 2.17 -10.07 -14.73
N TRP A 124 2.68 -8.86 -14.72
CA TRP A 124 2.04 -7.69 -15.29
C TRP A 124 2.63 -7.28 -16.66
N LEU A 125 3.66 -7.98 -17.13
CA LEU A 125 4.40 -7.68 -18.35
C LEU A 125 4.14 -8.71 -19.45
#